data_79013dd807ecad60556d192b780aa560
#
_entry.id   79013dd807ecad60556d192b780aa560
#
_cell.length_a   1.000
_cell.length_b   1.000
_cell.length_c   1.000
_cell.angle_alpha   90.00
_cell.angle_beta   90.00
_cell.angle_gamma   90.00
#
_symmetry.space_group_name_H-M   'P 1'
#
loop_
_entity.id
_entity.type
_entity.pdbx_description
1 polymer ?
#
loop_
_entity_poly.entity_id
_entity_poly.type
_entity_poly.pdbx_seq_one_letter_code
_entity_poly.pdbx_strand_id
1 'polypeptide(L)'
;MIEKTAFVGGTTAWSGGMVWIPANAKMKEAGLSDSVADAVQYLSSTVPEPANAGLRAAFLARGPEAIAYLEANTEVRLQPVKTCPDCYPERLGATSGGRVLEPVGFAGTRLGAAFARLRPPLPEFTLFGGMMVNPLDVPHLRSVGKSLRSTMRAARLVSRYALQRLRSPRGTSLHLGNALAAQLYASLLARQVEVLFSADVEDLSMQGERVSGVVIRHGSRDRPIAARRGVVLATGGFSHDSSLRKRFFPAAAGFVSATNPSSTGDGLRLAATTGAALNTDATSPAYWVPASLFRRADGSRGVFPHLVTDRAKPGVIAVNAAGRRFVNEALSHHEFVLAMLRHGDGEPDRPFYLICDRRFLWAYGLGRIKPFTRSYRRYVASGELVEAPDIAALAAKIGVQPPVLAATVASYNEGAKEGRDGEFGRGSTIYQRHLGDISHKPNPCVAPIVRAPLFAMRIHPADLGTAIGMKVDAQARVLREDGTPIAGLYACGNDMGSIMNGNYPAPGITLGPALTFGYIAGRHLAEGAMIAPSAAKAVV
;
A
#
# COMPACT_ATOMS: atom_id res chain seq x y z
N MET A 1 14.97 6.18 18.40
CA MET A 1 13.67 5.87 17.78
C MET A 1 12.99 4.79 18.61
N ILE A 2 11.65 4.83 18.74
CA ILE A 2 10.87 3.83 19.49
C ILE A 2 10.04 3.03 18.48
N GLU A 3 10.07 1.71 18.58
CA GLU A 3 9.32 0.77 17.75
C GLU A 3 8.62 -0.25 18.66
N LYS A 4 7.28 -0.30 18.60
CA LYS A 4 6.52 -1.18 19.49
C LYS A 4 6.68 -2.67 19.18
N THR A 5 7.06 -3.02 17.95
CA THR A 5 7.28 -4.41 17.55
C THR A 5 8.76 -4.80 17.61
N ALA A 6 9.05 -6.08 17.39
CA ALA A 6 10.43 -6.59 17.27
C ALA A 6 11.11 -6.22 15.94
N PHE A 7 10.39 -5.56 15.01
CA PHE A 7 10.84 -5.32 13.63
C PHE A 7 10.57 -3.89 13.17
N VAL A 8 11.54 -3.28 12.51
CA VAL A 8 11.33 -2.02 11.77
C VAL A 8 10.66 -2.28 10.42
N GLY A 9 9.97 -1.27 9.89
CA GLY A 9 9.45 -1.23 8.53
C GLY A 9 7.93 -1.21 8.41
N GLY A 10 7.19 -1.57 9.46
CA GLY A 10 5.72 -1.47 9.49
C GLY A 10 5.05 -2.01 8.23
N THR A 11 3.99 -1.35 7.76
CA THR A 11 3.29 -1.66 6.50
C THR A 11 4.15 -1.35 5.28
N THR A 12 5.07 -0.39 5.35
CA THR A 12 5.99 -0.06 4.25
C THR A 12 6.77 -1.29 3.78
N ALA A 13 7.28 -2.11 4.69
CA ALA A 13 8.03 -3.32 4.34
C ALA A 13 7.19 -4.38 3.59
N TRP A 14 5.85 -4.30 3.64
CA TRP A 14 4.91 -5.18 2.94
C TRP A 14 4.39 -4.58 1.63
N SER A 15 4.58 -3.28 1.43
CA SER A 15 4.04 -2.51 0.31
C SER A 15 4.89 -2.65 -0.97
N GLY A 16 4.40 -2.06 -2.06
CA GLY A 16 5.17 -1.85 -3.28
C GLY A 16 6.33 -0.86 -3.11
N GLY A 17 6.37 -0.09 -2.02
CA GLY A 17 7.40 0.91 -1.76
C GLY A 17 7.36 2.12 -2.69
N MET A 18 6.30 2.26 -3.46
CA MET A 18 6.14 3.37 -4.39
C MET A 18 5.97 4.69 -3.65
N VAL A 19 6.61 5.72 -4.18
CA VAL A 19 6.64 7.09 -3.64
C VAL A 19 6.23 8.04 -4.76
N TRP A 20 5.08 8.69 -4.63
CA TRP A 20 4.61 9.64 -5.64
C TRP A 20 5.11 11.04 -5.32
N ILE A 21 5.96 11.58 -6.19
CA ILE A 21 6.54 12.94 -6.07
C ILE A 21 6.48 13.61 -7.44
N PRO A 22 5.54 14.52 -7.65
CA PRO A 22 5.50 15.34 -8.87
C PRO A 22 6.72 16.24 -8.99
N ALA A 23 7.04 16.61 -10.23
CA ALA A 23 8.14 17.50 -10.57
C ALA A 23 9.51 17.09 -9.99
N ASN A 24 9.72 15.78 -9.71
CA ASN A 24 11.00 15.30 -9.22
C ASN A 24 12.09 15.34 -10.31
N ALA A 25 13.34 15.64 -9.92
CA ALA A 25 14.46 15.80 -10.85
C ALA A 25 14.74 14.55 -11.72
N LYS A 26 14.40 13.36 -11.21
CA LYS A 26 14.62 12.08 -11.92
C LYS A 26 13.72 11.92 -13.15
N MET A 27 12.61 12.64 -13.25
CA MET A 27 11.78 12.65 -14.46
C MET A 27 12.57 13.23 -15.63
N LYS A 28 13.25 14.35 -15.42
CA LYS A 28 14.11 14.97 -16.44
C LYS A 28 15.25 14.05 -16.86
N GLU A 29 15.92 13.39 -15.92
CA GLU A 29 16.97 12.39 -16.18
C GLU A 29 16.43 11.19 -16.99
N ALA A 30 15.16 10.84 -16.79
CA ALA A 30 14.47 9.76 -17.49
C ALA A 30 13.93 10.15 -18.87
N GLY A 31 14.09 11.43 -19.29
CA GLY A 31 13.53 11.97 -20.54
C GLY A 31 12.03 12.27 -20.46
N LEU A 32 11.49 12.48 -19.25
CA LEU A 32 10.09 12.82 -18.99
C LEU A 32 9.99 14.27 -18.53
N SER A 33 8.88 14.93 -18.85
CA SER A 33 8.58 16.29 -18.41
C SER A 33 7.46 16.29 -17.38
N ASP A 34 7.57 17.15 -16.40
CA ASP A 34 6.52 17.46 -15.41
C ASP A 34 6.79 18.84 -14.81
N SER A 35 5.76 19.47 -14.29
CA SER A 35 5.86 20.73 -13.58
C SER A 35 4.99 20.74 -12.32
N VAL A 36 5.31 21.65 -11.39
CA VAL A 36 4.47 21.89 -10.23
C VAL A 36 3.08 22.38 -10.66
N ALA A 37 3.00 23.17 -11.74
CA ALA A 37 1.72 23.66 -12.27
C ALA A 37 0.84 22.51 -12.77
N ASP A 38 1.40 21.55 -13.54
CA ASP A 38 0.67 20.35 -13.97
C ASP A 38 0.20 19.52 -12.77
N ALA A 39 1.06 19.35 -11.75
CA ALA A 39 0.70 18.63 -10.55
C ALA A 39 -0.43 19.30 -9.74
N VAL A 40 -0.41 20.64 -9.64
CA VAL A 40 -1.50 21.42 -9.04
C VAL A 40 -2.79 21.20 -9.82
N GLN A 41 -2.75 21.33 -11.15
CA GLN A 41 -3.91 21.15 -12.02
C GLN A 41 -4.50 19.72 -11.88
N TYR A 42 -3.63 18.72 -11.87
CA TYR A 42 -4.04 17.33 -11.66
C TYR A 42 -4.71 17.11 -10.30
N LEU A 43 -4.08 17.57 -9.22
CA LEU A 43 -4.65 17.43 -7.88
C LEU A 43 -5.96 18.20 -7.71
N SER A 44 -6.07 19.40 -8.27
CA SER A 44 -7.32 20.18 -8.21
C SER A 44 -8.47 19.49 -8.93
N SER A 45 -8.19 18.69 -9.97
CA SER A 45 -9.21 17.94 -10.69
C SER A 45 -9.55 16.57 -10.08
N THR A 46 -8.71 16.05 -9.17
CA THR A 46 -8.84 14.69 -8.62
C THR A 46 -9.06 14.65 -7.11
N VAL A 47 -8.76 15.74 -6.41
CA VAL A 47 -8.90 15.85 -4.95
C VAL A 47 -9.80 17.04 -4.64
N PRO A 48 -10.99 16.82 -4.02
CA PRO A 48 -11.91 17.90 -3.72
C PRO A 48 -11.29 19.03 -2.88
N GLU A 49 -11.57 20.28 -3.26
CA GLU A 49 -11.24 21.48 -2.51
C GLU A 49 -12.32 21.75 -1.44
N PRO A 50 -11.99 22.48 -0.34
CA PRO A 50 -10.73 23.18 -0.03
C PRO A 50 -9.81 22.42 0.93
N ALA A 51 -10.17 21.21 1.35
CA ALA A 51 -9.47 20.52 2.42
C ALA A 51 -7.98 20.31 2.10
N ASN A 52 -7.13 20.71 3.04
CA ASN A 52 -5.67 20.47 2.98
C ASN A 52 -4.91 21.14 1.80
N ALA A 53 -5.45 22.19 1.17
CA ALA A 53 -4.77 22.89 0.07
C ALA A 53 -3.38 23.40 0.45
N GLY A 54 -3.21 23.96 1.65
CA GLY A 54 -1.92 24.40 2.17
C GLY A 54 -0.91 23.26 2.35
N LEU A 55 -1.39 22.09 2.79
CA LEU A 55 -0.55 20.90 2.93
C LEU A 55 -0.15 20.33 1.55
N ARG A 56 -1.06 20.35 0.56
CA ARG A 56 -0.71 19.95 -0.82
C ARG A 56 0.32 20.89 -1.43
N ALA A 57 0.20 22.19 -1.21
CA ALA A 57 1.19 23.17 -1.66
C ALA A 57 2.56 22.93 -1.01
N ALA A 58 2.61 22.69 0.32
CA ALA A 58 3.84 22.33 1.02
C ALA A 58 4.44 21.02 0.49
N PHE A 59 3.62 20.01 0.23
CA PHE A 59 4.06 18.74 -0.35
C PHE A 59 4.68 18.92 -1.75
N LEU A 60 4.03 19.66 -2.64
CA LEU A 60 4.53 19.90 -4.00
C LEU A 60 5.82 20.72 -4.01
N ALA A 61 5.93 21.69 -3.10
CA ALA A 61 7.14 22.52 -2.97
C ALA A 61 8.33 21.75 -2.37
N ARG A 62 8.07 20.91 -1.35
CA ARG A 62 9.12 20.25 -0.56
C ARG A 62 9.39 18.81 -0.95
N GLY A 63 8.47 18.14 -1.65
CA GLY A 63 8.63 16.73 -2.04
C GLY A 63 9.90 16.46 -2.87
N PRO A 64 10.15 17.20 -3.97
CA PRO A 64 11.38 17.04 -4.75
C PRO A 64 12.65 17.29 -3.92
N GLU A 65 12.66 18.33 -3.06
CA GLU A 65 13.75 18.64 -2.14
C GLU A 65 13.99 17.50 -1.15
N ALA A 66 12.93 16.96 -0.54
CA ALA A 66 13.00 15.86 0.41
C ALA A 66 13.66 14.61 -0.21
N ILE A 67 13.27 14.25 -1.43
CA ILE A 67 13.88 13.12 -2.14
C ILE A 67 15.36 13.39 -2.46
N ALA A 68 15.69 14.56 -2.99
CA ALA A 68 17.07 14.95 -3.27
C ALA A 68 17.94 14.90 -2.00
N TYR A 69 17.43 15.43 -0.88
CA TYR A 69 18.12 15.39 0.42
C TYR A 69 18.33 13.96 0.92
N LEU A 70 17.29 13.12 0.87
CA LEU A 70 17.38 11.73 1.31
C LEU A 70 18.41 10.95 0.49
N GLU A 71 18.44 11.11 -0.83
CA GLU A 71 19.40 10.41 -1.68
C GLU A 71 20.86 10.91 -1.49
N ALA A 72 21.04 12.22 -1.28
CA ALA A 72 22.36 12.78 -1.06
C ALA A 72 22.94 12.43 0.33
N ASN A 73 22.08 12.33 1.34
CA ASN A 73 22.50 12.24 2.72
C ASN A 73 22.20 10.89 3.39
N THR A 74 21.54 9.94 2.72
CA THR A 74 21.14 8.65 3.30
C THR A 74 21.41 7.50 2.35
N GLU A 75 21.04 6.29 2.76
CA GLU A 75 21.10 5.08 1.92
C GLU A 75 19.90 4.94 0.96
N VAL A 76 18.96 5.85 1.01
CA VAL A 76 17.78 5.83 0.13
C VAL A 76 18.21 6.06 -1.32
N ARG A 77 17.77 5.18 -2.20
CA ARG A 77 17.96 5.28 -3.65
C ARG A 77 16.66 4.92 -4.34
N LEU A 78 16.14 5.83 -5.12
CA LEU A 78 14.90 5.70 -5.86
C LEU A 78 15.13 5.80 -7.36
N GLN A 79 14.25 5.21 -8.15
CA GLN A 79 14.25 5.33 -9.60
C GLN A 79 12.84 5.59 -10.13
N PRO A 80 12.67 6.38 -11.20
CA PRO A 80 11.34 6.69 -11.73
C PRO A 80 10.75 5.49 -12.47
N VAL A 81 9.47 5.22 -12.22
CA VAL A 81 8.72 4.22 -12.98
C VAL A 81 8.15 4.90 -14.23
N LYS A 82 8.88 4.78 -15.33
CA LYS A 82 8.58 5.51 -16.59
C LYS A 82 7.20 5.20 -17.19
N THR A 83 6.68 4.02 -16.92
CA THR A 83 5.45 3.49 -17.52
C THR A 83 4.27 3.41 -16.54
N CYS A 84 4.38 4.02 -15.36
CA CYS A 84 3.30 4.05 -14.37
C CYS A 84 2.55 5.39 -14.46
N PRO A 85 1.41 5.45 -15.15
CA PRO A 85 0.60 6.66 -15.25
C PRO A 85 -0.06 7.02 -13.91
N ASP A 86 -0.47 8.27 -13.78
CA ASP A 86 -1.44 8.66 -12.76
C ASP A 86 -2.76 7.90 -12.96
N CYS A 87 -3.55 7.71 -11.89
CA CYS A 87 -4.76 6.86 -11.91
C CYS A 87 -5.86 7.38 -12.85
N TYR A 88 -5.88 8.70 -13.08
CA TYR A 88 -6.86 9.40 -13.93
C TYR A 88 -6.13 10.12 -15.08
N PRO A 89 -5.62 9.38 -16.07
CA PRO A 89 -4.78 9.95 -17.13
C PRO A 89 -5.52 10.87 -18.08
N GLU A 90 -6.85 10.90 -18.03
CA GLU A 90 -7.72 11.81 -18.78
C GLU A 90 -7.84 13.19 -18.13
N ARG A 91 -7.40 13.36 -16.89
CA ARG A 91 -7.46 14.64 -16.17
C ARG A 91 -6.31 15.54 -16.59
N LEU A 92 -6.59 16.85 -16.65
CA LEU A 92 -5.58 17.84 -16.97
C LEU A 92 -4.42 17.78 -15.96
N GLY A 93 -3.20 17.91 -16.45
CA GLY A 93 -2.00 17.83 -15.65
C GLY A 93 -1.58 16.41 -15.23
N ALA A 94 -2.28 15.35 -15.69
CA ALA A 94 -1.86 13.97 -15.49
C ALA A 94 -0.61 13.62 -16.30
N THR A 95 0.20 12.67 -15.80
CA THR A 95 1.36 12.16 -16.52
C THR A 95 1.20 10.69 -16.91
N SER A 96 1.89 10.31 -17.99
CA SER A 96 1.98 8.91 -18.43
C SER A 96 3.01 8.09 -17.62
N GLY A 97 3.78 8.74 -16.74
CA GLY A 97 4.75 8.09 -15.86
C GLY A 97 5.75 9.06 -15.24
N GLY A 98 6.61 8.54 -14.38
CA GLY A 98 7.75 9.27 -13.80
C GLY A 98 7.49 9.95 -12.45
N ARG A 99 6.25 10.35 -12.12
CA ARG A 99 5.91 10.86 -10.78
C ARG A 99 6.07 9.79 -9.71
N VAL A 100 5.78 8.54 -10.08
CA VAL A 100 5.99 7.39 -9.20
C VAL A 100 7.46 7.01 -9.22
N LEU A 101 8.06 7.03 -8.05
CA LEU A 101 9.40 6.52 -7.79
C LEU A 101 9.30 5.17 -7.08
N GLU A 102 10.17 4.23 -7.42
CA GLU A 102 10.31 2.95 -6.72
C GLU A 102 11.71 2.80 -6.11
N PRO A 103 11.85 2.09 -4.98
CA PRO A 103 13.17 1.90 -4.38
C PRO A 103 14.03 0.97 -5.25
N VAL A 104 15.27 1.37 -5.45
CA VAL A 104 16.30 0.50 -6.04
C VAL A 104 16.53 -0.68 -5.11
N GLY A 105 16.75 -1.87 -5.67
CA GLY A 105 16.98 -3.08 -4.88
C GLY A 105 18.15 -2.92 -3.89
N PHE A 106 17.99 -3.48 -2.69
CA PHE A 106 18.96 -3.37 -1.61
C PHE A 106 19.49 -4.75 -1.19
N ALA A 107 20.80 -4.83 -0.93
CA ALA A 107 21.41 -6.04 -0.40
C ALA A 107 21.25 -6.08 1.14
N GLY A 108 20.36 -6.92 1.63
CA GLY A 108 20.06 -7.05 3.07
C GLY A 108 21.28 -7.43 3.91
N THR A 109 22.32 -8.05 3.30
CA THR A 109 23.61 -8.34 3.95
C THR A 109 24.35 -7.08 4.45
N ARG A 110 24.06 -5.92 3.88
CA ARG A 110 24.61 -4.62 4.34
C ARG A 110 24.13 -4.22 5.74
N LEU A 111 23.03 -4.79 6.21
CA LEU A 111 22.53 -4.58 7.56
C LEU A 111 23.24 -5.46 8.61
N GLY A 112 24.06 -6.42 8.20
CA GLY A 112 24.71 -7.34 9.12
C GLY A 112 23.70 -8.04 10.05
N ALA A 113 23.99 -8.12 11.34
CA ALA A 113 23.10 -8.70 12.36
C ALA A 113 21.75 -7.98 12.46
N ALA A 114 21.69 -6.69 12.14
CA ALA A 114 20.47 -5.89 12.18
C ALA A 114 19.45 -6.34 11.11
N PHE A 115 19.84 -7.15 10.09
CA PHE A 115 18.91 -7.72 9.13
C PHE A 115 17.79 -8.54 9.78
N ALA A 116 18.06 -9.17 10.92
CA ALA A 116 17.07 -9.90 11.70
C ALA A 116 15.95 -8.99 12.26
N ARG A 117 16.22 -7.69 12.41
CA ARG A 117 15.26 -6.69 12.88
C ARG A 117 14.45 -6.02 11.76
N LEU A 118 14.79 -6.26 10.50
CA LEU A 118 13.98 -5.79 9.39
C LEU A 118 12.77 -6.71 9.18
N ARG A 119 11.57 -6.15 9.17
CA ARG A 119 10.33 -6.90 8.93
C ARG A 119 10.42 -7.72 7.65
N PRO A 120 10.18 -9.04 7.71
CA PRO A 120 10.15 -9.86 6.50
C PRO A 120 8.99 -9.45 5.58
N PRO A 121 9.14 -9.62 4.25
CA PRO A 121 8.04 -9.43 3.32
C PRO A 121 6.93 -10.45 3.59
N LEU A 122 5.72 -10.15 3.14
CA LEU A 122 4.62 -11.12 3.19
C LEU A 122 4.99 -12.37 2.36
N PRO A 123 4.87 -13.59 2.92
CA PRO A 123 5.23 -14.82 2.20
C PRO A 123 4.50 -14.96 0.87
N GLU A 124 3.27 -14.48 0.80
CA GLU A 124 2.40 -14.52 -0.39
C GLU A 124 2.98 -13.76 -1.59
N PHE A 125 3.80 -12.74 -1.34
CA PHE A 125 4.49 -11.95 -2.38
C PHE A 125 5.91 -12.42 -2.68
N THR A 126 6.33 -13.55 -2.10
CA THR A 126 7.64 -14.15 -2.36
C THR A 126 7.53 -15.44 -3.18
N LEU A 127 8.63 -15.86 -3.79
CA LEU A 127 8.78 -17.18 -4.41
C LEU A 127 9.65 -18.06 -3.52
N PHE A 128 9.47 -19.38 -3.62
CA PHE A 128 10.30 -20.40 -2.93
C PHE A 128 10.51 -20.12 -1.43
N GLY A 129 9.50 -19.58 -0.75
CA GLY A 129 9.53 -19.34 0.70
C GLY A 129 10.43 -18.19 1.15
N GLY A 130 10.61 -17.15 0.33
CA GLY A 130 11.32 -15.95 0.77
C GLY A 130 12.14 -15.22 -0.29
N MET A 131 12.10 -15.65 -1.54
CA MET A 131 12.74 -14.94 -2.65
C MET A 131 11.86 -13.77 -3.09
N MET A 132 12.32 -12.55 -2.87
CA MET A 132 11.70 -11.37 -3.47
C MET A 132 12.09 -11.24 -4.94
N VAL A 133 11.21 -10.72 -5.76
CA VAL A 133 11.41 -10.53 -7.21
C VAL A 133 11.27 -9.05 -7.54
N ASN A 134 12.20 -8.56 -8.35
CA ASN A 134 12.05 -7.23 -8.96
C ASN A 134 10.92 -7.27 -9.99
N PRO A 135 10.02 -6.29 -10.05
CA PRO A 135 8.97 -6.22 -11.08
C PRO A 135 9.49 -6.38 -12.51
N LEU A 136 10.69 -5.88 -12.81
CA LEU A 136 11.36 -6.02 -14.11
C LEU A 136 11.75 -7.48 -14.44
N ASP A 137 11.87 -8.35 -13.46
CA ASP A 137 12.19 -9.77 -13.67
C ASP A 137 10.95 -10.66 -13.90
N VAL A 138 9.75 -10.15 -13.58
CA VAL A 138 8.50 -10.92 -13.73
C VAL A 138 8.24 -11.39 -15.16
N PRO A 139 8.45 -10.58 -16.23
CA PRO A 139 8.30 -11.04 -17.61
C PRO A 139 9.26 -12.19 -17.94
N HIS A 140 10.50 -12.17 -17.44
CA HIS A 140 11.48 -13.24 -17.63
C HIS A 140 11.05 -14.53 -16.94
N LEU A 141 10.57 -14.45 -15.70
CA LEU A 141 10.05 -15.62 -14.97
C LEU A 141 8.83 -16.25 -15.67
N ARG A 142 7.97 -15.44 -16.31
CA ARG A 142 6.84 -15.93 -17.10
C ARG A 142 7.24 -16.54 -18.45
N SER A 143 8.43 -16.22 -18.94
CA SER A 143 8.94 -16.66 -20.25
C SER A 143 10.01 -17.76 -20.13
N VAL A 144 10.14 -18.41 -18.98
CA VAL A 144 11.01 -19.57 -18.79
C VAL A 144 10.61 -20.70 -19.74
N GLY A 145 11.58 -21.29 -20.43
CA GLY A 145 11.36 -22.33 -21.44
C GLY A 145 10.91 -21.81 -22.82
N LYS A 146 10.54 -20.52 -22.93
CA LYS A 146 10.17 -19.88 -24.21
C LYS A 146 11.30 -19.03 -24.80
N SER A 147 12.26 -18.60 -23.98
CA SER A 147 13.39 -17.79 -24.37
C SER A 147 14.62 -18.20 -23.56
N LEU A 148 15.73 -18.48 -24.23
CA LEU A 148 17.00 -18.84 -23.59
C LEU A 148 17.45 -17.73 -22.62
N ARG A 149 17.39 -16.45 -23.05
CA ARG A 149 17.72 -15.30 -22.22
C ARG A 149 16.88 -15.25 -20.92
N SER A 150 15.58 -15.51 -21.03
CA SER A 150 14.67 -15.51 -19.87
C SER A 150 14.94 -16.70 -18.94
N THR A 151 15.24 -17.87 -19.50
CA THR A 151 15.59 -19.08 -18.75
C THR A 151 16.90 -18.88 -17.99
N MET A 152 17.93 -18.34 -18.64
CA MET A 152 19.21 -18.01 -17.99
C MET A 152 19.04 -16.97 -16.88
N ARG A 153 18.21 -15.92 -17.11
CA ARG A 153 17.93 -14.89 -16.09
C ARG A 153 17.23 -15.51 -14.88
N ALA A 154 16.22 -16.33 -15.10
CA ALA A 154 15.51 -17.04 -14.02
C ALA A 154 16.44 -17.99 -13.25
N ALA A 155 17.25 -18.79 -13.95
CA ALA A 155 18.23 -19.68 -13.34
C ALA A 155 19.22 -18.91 -12.44
N ARG A 156 19.76 -17.78 -12.92
CA ARG A 156 20.64 -16.90 -12.13
C ARG A 156 19.95 -16.36 -10.87
N LEU A 157 18.69 -15.93 -10.97
CA LEU A 157 17.93 -15.43 -9.81
C LEU A 157 17.72 -16.53 -8.76
N VAL A 158 17.33 -17.74 -9.20
CA VAL A 158 17.10 -18.89 -8.31
C VAL A 158 18.41 -19.37 -7.67
N SER A 159 19.49 -19.50 -8.45
CA SER A 159 20.80 -19.90 -7.92
C SER A 159 21.34 -18.89 -6.91
N ARG A 160 21.21 -17.59 -7.20
CA ARG A 160 21.57 -16.53 -6.25
C ARG A 160 20.78 -16.66 -4.94
N TYR A 161 19.47 -16.89 -5.05
CA TYR A 161 18.62 -17.10 -3.88
C TYR A 161 19.03 -18.34 -3.09
N ALA A 162 19.29 -19.46 -3.75
CA ALA A 162 19.77 -20.70 -3.10
C ALA A 162 21.06 -20.46 -2.31
N LEU A 163 22.03 -19.75 -2.90
CA LEU A 163 23.27 -19.37 -2.21
C LEU A 163 23.00 -18.47 -0.99
N GLN A 164 22.06 -17.52 -1.09
CA GLN A 164 21.67 -16.67 0.05
C GLN A 164 21.09 -17.50 1.20
N ARG A 165 20.29 -18.54 0.87
CA ARG A 165 19.67 -19.43 1.86
C ARG A 165 20.66 -20.27 2.67
N LEU A 166 21.88 -20.47 2.18
CA LEU A 166 22.95 -21.14 2.95
C LEU A 166 23.41 -20.31 4.15
N ARG A 167 23.24 -18.99 4.11
CA ARG A 167 23.76 -18.06 5.13
C ARG A 167 22.69 -17.20 5.80
N SER A 168 21.45 -17.28 5.34
CA SER A 168 20.35 -16.43 5.83
C SER A 168 19.03 -17.22 5.85
N PRO A 169 18.17 -16.99 6.86
CA PRO A 169 16.85 -17.64 6.95
C PRO A 169 15.89 -17.21 5.84
N ARG A 170 16.20 -16.15 5.08
CA ARG A 170 15.41 -15.65 3.94
C ARG A 170 16.30 -15.03 2.87
N GLY A 171 15.74 -14.72 1.71
CA GLY A 171 16.46 -14.00 0.65
C GLY A 171 16.96 -12.64 1.13
N THR A 172 18.20 -12.31 0.75
CA THR A 172 18.84 -11.03 1.10
C THR A 172 18.83 -10.02 -0.03
N SER A 173 18.34 -10.39 -1.21
CA SER A 173 18.04 -9.45 -2.29
C SER A 173 16.67 -8.85 -2.03
N LEU A 174 16.63 -7.59 -1.56
CA LEU A 174 15.41 -6.91 -1.16
C LEU A 174 14.93 -5.98 -2.29
N HIS A 175 13.61 -5.93 -2.48
CA HIS A 175 12.94 -5.13 -3.49
C HIS A 175 11.70 -4.48 -2.90
N LEU A 176 11.08 -3.57 -3.66
CA LEU A 176 9.82 -2.93 -3.28
C LEU A 176 9.92 -2.24 -1.90
N GLY A 177 8.83 -2.19 -1.14
CA GLY A 177 8.81 -1.54 0.18
C GLY A 177 9.78 -2.14 1.20
N ASN A 178 10.16 -3.42 1.04
CA ASN A 178 11.18 -4.03 1.91
C ASN A 178 12.58 -3.43 1.64
N ALA A 179 12.88 -3.06 0.38
CA ALA A 179 14.11 -2.35 0.06
C ALA A 179 14.09 -0.91 0.63
N LEU A 180 12.98 -0.19 0.52
CA LEU A 180 12.86 1.16 1.10
C LEU A 180 13.05 1.14 2.61
N ALA A 181 12.37 0.22 3.31
CA ALA A 181 12.51 0.07 4.76
C ALA A 181 13.95 -0.29 5.16
N ALA A 182 14.62 -1.15 4.37
CA ALA A 182 16.02 -1.51 4.59
C ALA A 182 16.99 -0.34 4.38
N GLN A 183 16.76 0.47 3.35
CA GLN A 183 17.57 1.66 3.06
C GLN A 183 17.44 2.70 4.18
N LEU A 184 16.20 2.97 4.64
CA LEU A 184 15.96 3.86 5.77
C LEU A 184 16.59 3.32 7.07
N TYR A 185 16.45 2.01 7.32
CA TYR A 185 17.06 1.40 8.50
C TYR A 185 18.59 1.42 8.45
N ALA A 186 19.19 1.15 7.30
CA ALA A 186 20.64 1.29 7.10
C ALA A 186 21.11 2.73 7.38
N SER A 187 20.28 3.72 7.01
CA SER A 187 20.56 5.14 7.26
C SER A 187 20.56 5.50 8.75
N LEU A 188 19.66 4.89 9.53
CA LEU A 188 19.63 5.03 10.99
C LEU A 188 20.88 4.40 11.62
N LEU A 189 21.23 3.19 11.21
CA LEU A 189 22.41 2.48 11.71
C LEU A 189 23.71 3.25 11.41
N ALA A 190 23.86 3.77 10.20
CA ALA A 190 25.02 4.57 9.81
C ALA A 190 25.18 5.86 10.65
N ARG A 191 24.08 6.36 11.21
CA ARG A 191 24.06 7.54 12.11
C ARG A 191 24.02 7.17 13.58
N GLN A 192 24.20 5.90 13.91
CA GLN A 192 24.16 5.38 15.27
C GLN A 192 22.88 5.77 16.04
N VAL A 193 21.75 5.88 15.31
CA VAL A 193 20.45 6.14 15.93
C VAL A 193 20.00 4.87 16.66
N GLU A 194 19.89 4.96 17.97
CA GLU A 194 19.35 3.87 18.78
C GLU A 194 17.89 3.61 18.44
N VAL A 195 17.52 2.34 18.25
CA VAL A 195 16.14 1.89 18.05
C VAL A 195 15.76 1.01 19.23
N LEU A 196 14.82 1.48 20.04
CA LEU A 196 14.22 0.70 21.12
C LEU A 196 13.09 -0.15 20.53
N PHE A 197 13.30 -1.46 20.46
CA PHE A 197 12.33 -2.42 19.97
C PHE A 197 11.44 -2.97 21.09
N SER A 198 10.25 -3.45 20.74
CA SER A 198 9.28 -4.00 21.69
C SER A 198 9.01 -3.03 22.86
N ALA A 199 8.89 -1.75 22.51
CA ALA A 199 8.70 -0.66 23.45
C ALA A 199 7.40 0.10 23.10
N ASP A 200 6.36 -0.09 23.89
CA ASP A 200 5.11 0.61 23.73
C ASP A 200 5.20 2.03 24.33
N VAL A 201 4.68 3.02 23.60
CA VAL A 201 4.54 4.39 24.13
C VAL A 201 3.17 4.48 24.81
N GLU A 202 3.18 4.67 26.12
CA GLU A 202 1.99 4.74 26.94
C GLU A 202 1.41 6.15 27.01
N ASP A 203 2.31 7.17 27.11
CA ASP A 203 1.88 8.56 27.27
C ASP A 203 2.91 9.54 26.71
N LEU A 204 2.45 10.79 26.50
CA LEU A 204 3.30 11.96 26.20
C LEU A 204 3.66 12.69 27.48
N SER A 205 4.95 12.96 27.69
CA SER A 205 5.40 13.81 28.80
C SER A 205 5.21 15.28 28.46
N MET A 206 4.58 16.03 29.37
CA MET A 206 4.29 17.45 29.20
C MET A 206 5.17 18.30 30.12
N GLN A 207 5.60 19.45 29.63
CA GLN A 207 6.19 20.53 30.42
C GLN A 207 5.41 21.84 30.15
N GLY A 208 4.49 22.17 31.05
CA GLY A 208 3.43 23.11 30.74
C GLY A 208 2.57 22.62 29.58
N GLU A 209 2.38 23.44 28.57
CA GLU A 209 1.62 23.07 27.34
C GLU A 209 2.48 22.43 26.24
N ARG A 210 3.76 22.19 26.50
CA ARG A 210 4.70 21.64 25.54
C ARG A 210 4.92 20.15 25.75
N VAL A 211 4.91 19.36 24.66
CA VAL A 211 5.35 17.97 24.67
C VAL A 211 6.88 17.95 24.81
N SER A 212 7.37 17.37 25.88
CA SER A 212 8.79 17.33 26.27
C SER A 212 9.39 15.93 26.25
N GLY A 213 8.61 14.91 25.94
CA GLY A 213 9.07 13.51 25.89
C GLY A 213 7.94 12.52 25.77
N VAL A 214 8.25 11.27 26.08
CA VAL A 214 7.31 10.15 26.11
C VAL A 214 7.57 9.27 27.32
N VAL A 215 6.54 8.56 27.76
CA VAL A 215 6.66 7.44 28.70
C VAL A 215 6.52 6.15 27.91
N ILE A 216 7.52 5.30 27.97
CA ILE A 216 7.50 3.99 27.32
C ILE A 216 7.32 2.88 28.35
N ARG A 217 6.59 1.82 27.95
CA ARG A 217 6.64 0.53 28.63
C ARG A 217 7.63 -0.38 27.92
N HIS A 218 8.65 -0.79 28.66
CA HIS A 218 9.63 -1.76 28.17
C HIS A 218 9.77 -2.88 29.20
N GLY A 219 9.24 -4.04 28.86
CA GLY A 219 9.01 -5.12 29.82
C GLY A 219 7.91 -4.73 30.83
N SER A 220 8.19 -4.85 32.13
CA SER A 220 7.26 -4.51 33.22
C SER A 220 7.43 -3.11 33.82
N ARG A 221 8.30 -2.28 33.22
CA ARG A 221 8.66 -0.95 33.78
C ARG A 221 8.30 0.17 32.82
N ASP A 222 7.70 1.21 33.37
CA ASP A 222 7.51 2.48 32.70
C ASP A 222 8.79 3.32 32.81
N ARG A 223 9.25 3.86 31.70
CA ARG A 223 10.47 4.65 31.59
C ARG A 223 10.19 5.95 30.85
N PRO A 224 10.41 7.13 31.47
CA PRO A 224 10.33 8.40 30.79
C PRO A 224 11.56 8.58 29.87
N ILE A 225 11.31 9.10 28.66
CA ILE A 225 12.34 9.49 27.70
C ILE A 225 12.13 10.95 27.33
N ALA A 226 13.06 11.80 27.70
CA ALA A 226 13.02 13.22 27.37
C ALA A 226 13.33 13.45 25.87
N ALA A 227 12.57 14.33 25.24
CA ALA A 227 12.80 14.80 23.88
C ALA A 227 13.32 16.23 23.90
N ARG A 228 14.56 16.45 23.49
CA ARG A 228 15.21 17.77 23.52
C ARG A 228 14.57 18.81 22.58
N ARG A 229 13.91 18.37 21.51
CA ARG A 229 13.32 19.26 20.50
C ARG A 229 11.83 19.02 20.28
N GLY A 230 11.37 17.79 20.39
CA GLY A 230 9.97 17.39 20.22
C GLY A 230 9.83 15.92 19.90
N VAL A 231 8.59 15.49 19.74
CA VAL A 231 8.16 14.13 19.43
C VAL A 231 7.48 14.12 18.06
N VAL A 232 7.85 13.15 17.21
CA VAL A 232 7.20 12.92 15.92
C VAL A 232 6.41 11.62 16.01
N LEU A 233 5.09 11.70 15.85
CA LEU A 233 4.20 10.56 15.77
C LEU A 233 4.17 10.03 14.32
N ALA A 234 4.56 8.76 14.14
CA ALA A 234 4.63 8.07 12.86
C ALA A 234 4.27 6.58 13.04
N THR A 235 3.19 6.33 13.80
CA THR A 235 2.80 4.99 14.26
C THR A 235 2.01 4.18 13.22
N GLY A 236 1.60 4.83 12.12
CA GLY A 236 1.02 4.17 10.94
C GLY A 236 -0.51 4.14 10.88
N GLY A 237 -1.20 4.94 11.71
CA GLY A 237 -2.65 5.05 11.71
C GLY A 237 -3.35 3.95 12.52
N PHE A 238 -4.67 3.75 12.27
CA PHE A 238 -5.54 2.95 13.13
C PHE A 238 -6.26 1.78 12.44
N SER A 239 -5.69 1.23 11.38
CA SER A 239 -6.31 0.17 10.57
C SER A 239 -6.75 -1.07 11.37
N HIS A 240 -6.13 -1.33 12.53
CA HIS A 240 -6.43 -2.47 13.40
C HIS A 240 -7.05 -2.06 14.76
N ASP A 241 -7.46 -0.81 14.94
CA ASP A 241 -8.27 -0.37 16.06
C ASP A 241 -9.76 -0.56 15.76
N SER A 242 -10.42 -1.46 16.48
CA SER A 242 -11.83 -1.80 16.24
C SER A 242 -12.79 -0.65 16.57
N SER A 243 -12.44 0.20 17.54
CA SER A 243 -13.27 1.32 17.99
C SER A 243 -13.23 2.47 16.97
N LEU A 244 -12.01 2.83 16.54
CA LEU A 244 -11.82 3.88 15.53
C LEU A 244 -12.37 3.44 14.17
N ARG A 245 -12.24 2.16 13.78
CA ARG A 245 -12.88 1.63 12.57
C ARG A 245 -14.41 1.73 12.64
N LYS A 246 -15.03 1.33 13.75
CA LYS A 246 -16.49 1.48 13.94
C LYS A 246 -16.95 2.94 13.87
N ARG A 247 -16.12 3.86 14.36
CA ARG A 247 -16.43 5.30 14.35
C ARG A 247 -16.33 5.93 12.96
N PHE A 248 -15.33 5.53 12.16
CA PHE A 248 -14.96 6.26 10.95
C PHE A 248 -15.18 5.50 9.65
N PHE A 249 -15.14 4.16 9.67
CA PHE A 249 -15.29 3.39 8.43
C PHE A 249 -16.76 3.08 8.14
N PRO A 250 -17.15 3.01 6.86
CA PRO A 250 -18.48 2.51 6.49
C PRO A 250 -18.69 1.09 7.02
N ALA A 251 -19.91 0.77 7.49
CA ALA A 251 -20.24 -0.57 7.99
C ALA A 251 -19.91 -1.67 6.96
N ALA A 252 -20.18 -1.43 5.67
CA ALA A 252 -19.89 -2.34 4.57
C ALA A 252 -18.39 -2.66 4.40
N ALA A 253 -17.47 -1.88 4.99
CA ALA A 253 -16.04 -2.16 4.92
C ALA A 253 -15.60 -3.34 5.82
N GLY A 254 -16.41 -3.71 6.81
CA GLY A 254 -16.07 -4.79 7.75
C GLY A 254 -14.76 -4.56 8.50
N PHE A 255 -14.07 -5.65 8.87
CA PHE A 255 -12.84 -5.63 9.67
C PHE A 255 -11.63 -6.22 8.93
N VAL A 256 -11.60 -6.16 7.60
CA VAL A 256 -10.45 -6.64 6.82
C VAL A 256 -9.47 -5.48 6.58
N SER A 257 -8.20 -5.73 6.85
CA SER A 257 -7.10 -4.79 6.54
C SER A 257 -5.91 -5.54 5.96
N ALA A 258 -5.26 -4.95 4.96
CA ALA A 258 -4.02 -5.44 4.39
C ALA A 258 -2.78 -4.75 4.99
N THR A 259 -2.97 -3.94 6.03
CA THR A 259 -1.88 -3.27 6.75
C THR A 259 -1.25 -4.18 7.81
N ASN A 260 -0.17 -3.71 8.39
CA ASN A 260 0.46 -4.38 9.51
C ASN A 260 -0.46 -4.38 10.75
N PRO A 261 -0.64 -5.53 11.43
CA PRO A 261 -1.49 -5.61 12.63
C PRO A 261 -1.11 -4.68 13.79
N SER A 262 0.11 -4.15 13.79
CA SER A 262 0.54 -3.18 14.82
C SER A 262 0.03 -1.75 14.61
N SER A 263 -0.67 -1.46 13.50
CA SER A 263 -1.27 -0.14 13.25
C SER A 263 -2.60 0.00 14.02
N THR A 264 -2.50 0.25 15.32
CA THR A 264 -3.61 0.20 16.31
C THR A 264 -4.00 1.56 16.86
N GLY A 265 -3.68 2.67 16.14
CA GLY A 265 -4.11 4.02 16.50
C GLY A 265 -3.35 4.66 17.66
N ASP A 266 -2.16 4.17 17.99
CA ASP A 266 -1.39 4.66 19.16
C ASP A 266 -1.09 6.17 19.04
N GLY A 267 -0.69 6.64 17.85
CA GLY A 267 -0.43 8.06 17.62
C GLY A 267 -1.64 8.94 17.89
N LEU A 268 -2.83 8.50 17.44
CA LEU A 268 -4.08 9.24 17.67
C LEU A 268 -4.47 9.23 19.15
N ARG A 269 -4.31 8.09 19.83
CA ARG A 269 -4.59 7.96 21.27
C ARG A 269 -3.68 8.89 22.08
N LEU A 270 -2.39 8.88 21.79
CA LEU A 270 -1.41 9.74 22.45
C LEU A 270 -1.69 11.23 22.22
N ALA A 271 -1.96 11.61 20.97
CA ALA A 271 -2.22 13.00 20.64
C ALA A 271 -3.54 13.52 21.25
N ALA A 272 -4.54 12.66 21.42
CA ALA A 272 -5.81 13.03 22.04
C ALA A 272 -5.63 13.59 23.48
N THR A 273 -4.63 13.08 24.23
CA THR A 273 -4.34 13.58 25.59
C THR A 273 -3.85 15.04 25.62
N THR A 274 -3.40 15.56 24.46
CA THR A 274 -2.90 16.95 24.33
C THR A 274 -3.92 17.89 23.68
N GLY A 275 -5.14 17.42 23.42
CA GLY A 275 -6.17 18.21 22.73
C GLY A 275 -5.96 18.32 21.21
N ALA A 276 -5.27 17.38 20.62
CA ALA A 276 -5.06 17.34 19.16
C ALA A 276 -6.36 17.17 18.38
N ALA A 277 -6.54 17.99 17.36
CA ALA A 277 -7.64 17.90 16.43
C ALA A 277 -7.45 16.79 15.39
N LEU A 278 -8.54 16.13 14.99
CA LEU A 278 -8.56 15.16 13.91
C LEU A 278 -9.08 15.79 12.62
N ASN A 279 -8.47 15.43 11.50
CA ASN A 279 -9.01 15.71 10.17
C ASN A 279 -10.00 14.60 9.81
N THR A 280 -11.28 14.84 10.06
CA THR A 280 -12.38 13.89 9.82
C THR A 280 -13.13 14.14 8.52
N ASP A 281 -12.82 15.24 7.82
CA ASP A 281 -13.55 15.70 6.62
C ASP A 281 -13.08 15.02 5.33
N ALA A 282 -12.36 13.92 5.46
CA ALA A 282 -11.87 13.14 4.31
C ALA A 282 -13.04 12.52 3.53
N THR A 283 -13.03 12.63 2.20
CA THR A 283 -14.00 12.02 1.29
C THR A 283 -14.07 10.49 1.48
N SER A 284 -12.96 9.89 1.85
CA SER A 284 -12.87 8.48 2.24
C SER A 284 -11.98 8.34 3.48
N PRO A 285 -12.40 7.58 4.50
CA PRO A 285 -11.65 7.43 5.75
C PRO A 285 -10.38 6.59 5.60
N ALA A 286 -10.24 5.88 4.49
CA ALA A 286 -9.12 4.97 4.25
C ALA A 286 -8.79 4.87 2.75
N TYR A 287 -7.61 4.34 2.47
CA TYR A 287 -7.19 3.88 1.16
C TYR A 287 -7.56 2.41 0.99
N TRP A 288 -8.37 2.10 -0.01
CA TRP A 288 -9.02 0.81 -0.16
C TRP A 288 -8.33 -0.12 -1.14
N VAL A 289 -8.49 -1.44 -0.92
CA VAL A 289 -8.06 -2.51 -1.81
C VAL A 289 -9.02 -3.70 -1.70
N PRO A 290 -9.45 -4.33 -2.81
CA PRO A 290 -10.15 -5.60 -2.72
C PRO A 290 -9.16 -6.68 -2.26
N ALA A 291 -9.57 -7.52 -1.32
CA ALA A 291 -8.71 -8.54 -0.76
C ALA A 291 -9.41 -9.90 -0.64
N SER A 292 -8.67 -10.97 -0.89
CA SER A 292 -9.09 -12.33 -0.57
C SER A 292 -8.49 -12.79 0.76
N LEU A 293 -9.22 -13.69 1.43
CA LEU A 293 -8.86 -14.22 2.73
C LEU A 293 -8.44 -15.69 2.60
N PHE A 294 -7.47 -16.08 3.41
CA PHE A 294 -7.00 -17.46 3.45
C PHE A 294 -6.46 -17.81 4.86
N ARG A 295 -6.25 -19.10 5.11
CA ARG A 295 -5.53 -19.56 6.30
C ARG A 295 -4.07 -19.86 5.97
N ARG A 296 -3.15 -19.39 6.82
CA ARG A 296 -1.74 -19.77 6.77
C ARG A 296 -1.53 -21.14 7.42
N ALA A 297 -0.34 -21.70 7.23
CA ALA A 297 0.02 -22.99 7.80
C ALA A 297 0.01 -23.01 9.35
N ASP A 298 0.25 -21.85 9.96
CA ASP A 298 0.18 -21.65 11.42
C ASP A 298 -1.26 -21.41 11.93
N GLY A 299 -2.27 -21.54 11.06
CA GLY A 299 -3.67 -21.29 11.38
C GLY A 299 -4.09 -19.82 11.36
N SER A 300 -3.18 -18.88 11.26
CA SER A 300 -3.49 -17.45 11.22
C SER A 300 -4.24 -17.06 9.92
N ARG A 301 -5.05 -15.99 10.03
CA ARG A 301 -5.75 -15.41 8.87
C ARG A 301 -4.77 -14.63 8.03
N GLY A 302 -4.70 -14.93 6.74
CA GLY A 302 -3.99 -14.15 5.75
C GLY A 302 -4.93 -13.27 4.94
N VAL A 303 -4.42 -12.12 4.51
CA VAL A 303 -5.11 -11.16 3.64
C VAL A 303 -4.24 -10.97 2.41
N PHE A 304 -4.77 -11.23 1.22
CA PHE A 304 -4.09 -10.97 -0.04
C PHE A 304 -4.73 -9.79 -0.75
N PRO A 305 -4.08 -8.63 -0.84
CA PRO A 305 -4.59 -7.48 -1.57
C PRO A 305 -4.44 -7.67 -3.09
N HIS A 306 -5.54 -7.54 -3.82
CA HIS A 306 -5.59 -7.61 -5.28
C HIS A 306 -5.25 -6.25 -5.90
N LEU A 307 -3.96 -5.96 -6.01
CA LEU A 307 -3.46 -4.67 -6.52
C LEU A 307 -3.40 -4.63 -8.06
N VAL A 308 -2.33 -5.22 -8.61
CA VAL A 308 -1.99 -5.04 -10.03
C VAL A 308 -1.74 -6.37 -10.76
N THR A 309 -1.67 -7.48 -10.03
CA THR A 309 -1.17 -8.76 -10.57
C THR A 309 -2.23 -9.59 -11.25
N ASP A 310 -3.49 -9.36 -10.96
CA ASP A 310 -4.59 -10.24 -11.36
C ASP A 310 -5.79 -9.49 -11.97
N ARG A 311 -6.54 -8.69 -11.21
CA ARG A 311 -7.86 -8.19 -11.60
C ARG A 311 -7.92 -7.38 -12.89
N ALA A 312 -6.83 -6.73 -13.30
CA ALA A 312 -6.76 -6.00 -14.57
C ALA A 312 -6.32 -6.86 -15.76
N LYS A 313 -5.91 -8.12 -15.53
CA LYS A 313 -5.48 -9.03 -16.59
C LYS A 313 -6.66 -9.53 -17.41
N PRO A 314 -6.46 -9.87 -18.72
CA PRO A 314 -7.57 -10.28 -19.60
C PRO A 314 -8.14 -11.65 -19.20
N GLY A 315 -9.47 -11.76 -19.10
CA GLY A 315 -10.18 -13.02 -18.81
C GLY A 315 -10.62 -13.21 -17.35
N VAL A 316 -10.79 -12.12 -16.61
CA VAL A 316 -11.43 -12.11 -15.28
C VAL A 316 -12.48 -11.01 -15.23
N ILE A 317 -13.57 -11.22 -14.51
CA ILE A 317 -14.60 -10.21 -14.20
C ILE A 317 -14.90 -10.21 -12.72
N ALA A 318 -15.42 -9.09 -12.22
CA ALA A 318 -15.91 -8.95 -10.86
C ALA A 318 -17.44 -8.91 -10.84
N VAL A 319 -18.06 -9.73 -9.99
CA VAL A 319 -19.51 -9.74 -9.81
C VAL A 319 -19.91 -9.55 -8.36
N ASN A 320 -21.06 -8.93 -8.14
CA ASN A 320 -21.70 -8.77 -6.83
C ASN A 320 -22.55 -10.00 -6.45
N ALA A 321 -23.23 -9.96 -5.30
CA ALA A 321 -24.11 -11.00 -4.80
C ALA A 321 -25.29 -11.35 -5.74
N ALA A 322 -25.67 -10.42 -6.62
CA ALA A 322 -26.71 -10.68 -7.63
C ALA A 322 -26.16 -11.35 -8.90
N GLY A 323 -24.85 -11.58 -9.01
CA GLY A 323 -24.22 -12.15 -10.20
C GLY A 323 -24.00 -11.16 -11.34
N ARG A 324 -24.11 -9.87 -11.08
CA ARG A 324 -23.91 -8.80 -12.06
C ARG A 324 -22.55 -8.15 -11.88
N ARG A 325 -21.90 -7.76 -12.98
CA ARG A 325 -20.75 -6.86 -12.92
C ARG A 325 -21.17 -5.53 -12.29
N PHE A 326 -20.24 -4.86 -11.64
CA PHE A 326 -20.52 -3.62 -10.91
C PHE A 326 -19.41 -2.58 -11.06
N VAL A 327 -18.31 -2.91 -11.71
CA VAL A 327 -17.12 -2.06 -11.81
C VAL A 327 -16.25 -2.45 -13.00
N ASN A 328 -15.47 -1.50 -13.49
CA ASN A 328 -14.33 -1.77 -14.36
C ASN A 328 -13.17 -2.34 -13.51
N GLU A 329 -12.81 -3.58 -13.73
CA GLU A 329 -11.82 -4.30 -12.94
C GLU A 329 -10.39 -3.75 -13.08
N ALA A 330 -10.14 -2.93 -14.09
CA ALA A 330 -8.85 -2.29 -14.33
C ALA A 330 -8.72 -0.86 -13.74
N LEU A 331 -9.72 -0.37 -13.04
CA LEU A 331 -9.61 0.87 -12.25
C LEU A 331 -8.61 0.71 -11.08
N SER A 332 -8.26 1.82 -10.43
CA SER A 332 -7.45 1.78 -9.21
C SER A 332 -8.11 0.84 -8.18
N HIS A 333 -7.30 0.23 -7.33
CA HIS A 333 -7.84 -0.62 -6.27
C HIS A 333 -8.77 0.14 -5.32
N HIS A 334 -8.54 1.44 -5.15
CA HIS A 334 -9.37 2.32 -4.35
C HIS A 334 -10.76 2.50 -4.98
N GLU A 335 -10.83 2.90 -6.26
CA GLU A 335 -12.09 3.03 -7.00
C GLU A 335 -12.89 1.72 -7.06
N PHE A 336 -12.18 0.61 -7.22
CA PHE A 336 -12.80 -0.71 -7.23
C PHE A 336 -13.56 -0.97 -5.92
N VAL A 337 -12.95 -0.69 -4.76
CA VAL A 337 -13.60 -0.90 -3.46
C VAL A 337 -14.65 0.15 -3.17
N LEU A 338 -14.49 1.40 -3.61
CA LEU A 338 -15.58 2.38 -3.53
C LEU A 338 -16.82 1.88 -4.28
N ALA A 339 -16.65 1.20 -5.41
CA ALA A 339 -17.76 0.53 -6.10
C ALA A 339 -18.31 -0.64 -5.27
N MET A 340 -17.47 -1.47 -4.64
CA MET A 340 -17.96 -2.52 -3.72
C MET A 340 -18.81 -1.94 -2.58
N LEU A 341 -18.35 -0.85 -1.95
CA LEU A 341 -19.06 -0.22 -0.84
C LEU A 341 -20.42 0.35 -1.29
N ARG A 342 -20.50 0.93 -2.49
CA ARG A 342 -21.76 1.40 -3.07
C ARG A 342 -22.75 0.26 -3.37
N HIS A 343 -22.25 -0.90 -3.80
CA HIS A 343 -23.06 -2.08 -4.15
C HIS A 343 -23.18 -3.11 -3.01
N GLY A 344 -22.64 -2.80 -1.84
CA GLY A 344 -22.72 -3.64 -0.65
C GLY A 344 -23.95 -3.39 0.21
N ASP A 345 -24.80 -2.42 -0.15
CA ASP A 345 -26.05 -2.05 0.55
C ASP A 345 -25.85 -1.86 2.07
N GLY A 346 -24.65 -1.41 2.49
CA GLY A 346 -24.30 -1.22 3.90
C GLY A 346 -23.94 -2.50 4.66
N GLU A 347 -24.02 -3.69 4.03
CA GLU A 347 -23.75 -4.96 4.67
C GLU A 347 -22.26 -5.34 4.59
N PRO A 348 -21.58 -5.60 5.72
CA PRO A 348 -20.13 -5.86 5.75
C PRO A 348 -19.71 -7.19 5.10
N ASP A 349 -20.60 -8.16 5.05
CA ASP A 349 -20.29 -9.51 4.56
C ASP A 349 -20.95 -9.83 3.20
N ARG A 350 -21.51 -8.84 2.52
CA ARG A 350 -22.10 -9.06 1.20
C ARG A 350 -21.04 -9.59 0.24
N PRO A 351 -21.31 -10.74 -0.42
CA PRO A 351 -20.27 -11.38 -1.21
C PRO A 351 -20.03 -10.68 -2.55
N PHE A 352 -18.75 -10.53 -2.86
CA PHE A 352 -18.24 -10.17 -4.18
C PHE A 352 -17.27 -11.24 -4.65
N TYR A 353 -17.22 -11.50 -5.95
CA TYR A 353 -16.37 -12.54 -6.50
C TYR A 353 -15.60 -12.06 -7.71
N LEU A 354 -14.33 -12.49 -7.81
CA LEU A 354 -13.59 -12.49 -9.07
C LEU A 354 -13.84 -13.82 -9.77
N ILE A 355 -14.34 -13.77 -11.00
CA ILE A 355 -14.65 -14.95 -11.82
C ILE A 355 -13.70 -15.02 -12.99
N CYS A 356 -13.10 -16.19 -13.21
CA CYS A 356 -12.19 -16.43 -14.31
C CYS A 356 -12.29 -17.88 -14.81
N ASP A 357 -11.60 -18.16 -15.90
CA ASP A 357 -11.47 -19.49 -16.45
C ASP A 357 -10.08 -20.11 -16.19
N ARG A 358 -9.91 -21.37 -16.62
CA ARG A 358 -8.63 -22.11 -16.48
C ARG A 358 -7.47 -21.42 -17.19
N ARG A 359 -7.69 -20.77 -18.34
CA ARG A 359 -6.64 -20.07 -19.08
C ARG A 359 -6.11 -18.90 -18.30
N PHE A 360 -7.01 -18.09 -17.72
CA PHE A 360 -6.64 -16.97 -16.87
C PHE A 360 -5.83 -17.44 -15.65
N LEU A 361 -6.38 -18.39 -14.90
CA LEU A 361 -5.77 -18.85 -13.65
C LEU A 361 -4.38 -19.47 -13.88
N TRP A 362 -4.20 -20.19 -14.99
CA TRP A 362 -2.90 -20.71 -15.40
C TRP A 362 -1.91 -19.60 -15.76
N ALA A 363 -2.34 -18.62 -16.58
CA ALA A 363 -1.44 -17.62 -17.13
C ALA A 363 -1.04 -16.53 -16.12
N TYR A 364 -1.99 -16.13 -15.26
CA TYR A 364 -1.80 -14.97 -14.38
C TYR A 364 -1.83 -15.31 -12.90
N GLY A 365 -2.41 -16.44 -12.52
CA GLY A 365 -2.76 -16.74 -11.13
C GLY A 365 -3.97 -15.92 -10.67
N LEU A 366 -4.32 -16.05 -9.39
CA LEU A 366 -5.36 -15.25 -8.74
C LEU A 366 -5.11 -15.23 -7.23
N GLY A 367 -5.05 -14.06 -6.63
CA GLY A 367 -4.68 -13.95 -5.24
C GLY A 367 -3.31 -14.55 -4.96
N ARG A 368 -3.19 -15.39 -3.93
CA ARG A 368 -1.92 -16.09 -3.63
C ARG A 368 -1.62 -17.27 -4.56
N ILE A 369 -2.54 -17.62 -5.46
CA ILE A 369 -2.32 -18.67 -6.45
C ILE A 369 -1.38 -18.14 -7.53
N LYS A 370 -0.19 -18.71 -7.62
CA LYS A 370 0.83 -18.24 -8.56
C LYS A 370 0.54 -18.71 -9.99
N PRO A 371 0.97 -17.98 -11.03
CA PRO A 371 0.98 -18.48 -12.40
C PRO A 371 1.62 -19.86 -12.52
N PHE A 372 1.16 -20.66 -13.46
CA PHE A 372 1.65 -22.01 -13.75
C PHE A 372 1.48 -23.02 -12.60
N THR A 373 0.58 -22.74 -11.65
CA THR A 373 0.21 -23.71 -10.59
C THR A 373 -0.45 -24.93 -11.21
N ARG A 374 0.15 -26.12 -11.01
CA ARG A 374 -0.29 -27.38 -11.65
C ARG A 374 -1.55 -27.97 -11.04
N SER A 375 -1.81 -27.73 -9.75
CA SER A 375 -2.97 -28.25 -9.04
C SER A 375 -3.61 -27.19 -8.14
N TYR A 376 -4.90 -27.01 -8.25
CA TYR A 376 -5.70 -26.07 -7.47
C TYR A 376 -6.40 -26.74 -6.26
N ARG A 377 -6.28 -28.08 -6.11
CA ARG A 377 -7.00 -28.87 -5.09
C ARG A 377 -6.91 -28.30 -3.69
N ARG A 378 -5.72 -27.87 -3.26
CA ARG A 378 -5.52 -27.30 -1.92
C ARG A 378 -6.30 -26.00 -1.69
N TYR A 379 -6.43 -25.18 -2.71
CA TYR A 379 -7.15 -23.90 -2.63
C TYR A 379 -8.67 -24.10 -2.68
N VAL A 380 -9.12 -25.12 -3.41
CA VAL A 380 -10.53 -25.54 -3.41
C VAL A 380 -10.89 -26.19 -2.07
N ALA A 381 -10.06 -27.07 -1.55
CA ALA A 381 -10.29 -27.74 -0.26
C ALA A 381 -10.30 -26.74 0.90
N SER A 382 -9.53 -25.65 0.84
CA SER A 382 -9.54 -24.60 1.87
C SER A 382 -10.67 -23.58 1.72
N GLY A 383 -11.48 -23.66 0.65
CA GLY A 383 -12.55 -22.71 0.36
C GLY A 383 -12.09 -21.35 -0.20
N GLU A 384 -10.80 -21.19 -0.49
CA GLU A 384 -10.26 -19.95 -1.10
C GLU A 384 -10.66 -19.81 -2.56
N LEU A 385 -10.84 -20.93 -3.25
CA LEU A 385 -11.20 -20.99 -4.66
C LEU A 385 -12.39 -21.92 -4.83
N VAL A 386 -13.41 -21.47 -5.53
CA VAL A 386 -14.53 -22.31 -5.95
C VAL A 386 -14.26 -22.75 -7.40
N GLU A 387 -14.36 -24.04 -7.67
CA GLU A 387 -14.18 -24.65 -9.00
C GLU A 387 -15.48 -25.29 -9.46
N ALA A 388 -15.83 -25.09 -10.75
CA ALA A 388 -17.01 -25.69 -11.35
C ALA A 388 -16.80 -26.00 -12.84
N PRO A 389 -17.47 -27.04 -13.39
CA PRO A 389 -17.33 -27.41 -14.77
C PRO A 389 -17.93 -26.39 -15.75
N ASP A 390 -18.93 -25.63 -15.31
CA ASP A 390 -19.65 -24.64 -16.11
C ASP A 390 -20.14 -23.48 -15.26
N ILE A 391 -20.77 -22.48 -15.91
CA ILE A 391 -21.21 -21.24 -15.26
C ILE A 391 -22.42 -21.46 -14.34
N ALA A 392 -23.33 -22.40 -14.68
CA ALA A 392 -24.49 -22.67 -13.86
C ALA A 392 -24.10 -23.36 -12.55
N ALA A 393 -23.22 -24.36 -12.63
CA ALA A 393 -22.66 -25.03 -11.46
C ALA A 393 -21.81 -24.07 -10.60
N LEU A 394 -21.08 -23.13 -11.22
CA LEU A 394 -20.34 -22.11 -10.50
C LEU A 394 -21.29 -21.19 -9.73
N ALA A 395 -22.33 -20.69 -10.40
CA ALA A 395 -23.33 -19.83 -9.79
C ALA A 395 -24.01 -20.48 -8.58
N ALA A 396 -24.43 -21.74 -8.73
CA ALA A 396 -25.03 -22.50 -7.63
C ALA A 396 -24.08 -22.62 -6.42
N LYS A 397 -22.79 -22.91 -6.66
CA LYS A 397 -21.77 -23.05 -5.59
C LYS A 397 -21.49 -21.75 -4.85
N ILE A 398 -21.59 -20.60 -5.52
CA ILE A 398 -21.34 -19.28 -4.88
C ILE A 398 -22.62 -18.58 -4.40
N GLY A 399 -23.79 -19.25 -4.51
CA GLY A 399 -25.07 -18.72 -4.05
C GLY A 399 -25.65 -17.58 -4.90
N VAL A 400 -25.32 -17.57 -6.20
CA VAL A 400 -25.79 -16.58 -7.18
C VAL A 400 -26.80 -17.25 -8.11
N GLN A 401 -27.78 -16.49 -8.59
CA GLN A 401 -28.79 -16.98 -9.55
C GLN A 401 -28.13 -17.42 -10.87
N PRO A 402 -28.19 -18.72 -11.26
CA PRO A 402 -27.52 -19.25 -12.45
C PRO A 402 -27.86 -18.50 -13.74
N PRO A 403 -29.12 -18.16 -14.06
CA PRO A 403 -29.44 -17.46 -15.30
C PRO A 403 -28.86 -16.03 -15.32
N VAL A 404 -28.75 -15.35 -14.16
CA VAL A 404 -28.20 -14.00 -14.08
C VAL A 404 -26.70 -14.03 -14.35
N LEU A 405 -25.96 -14.93 -13.70
CA LEU A 405 -24.52 -15.03 -13.92
C LEU A 405 -24.20 -15.47 -15.36
N ALA A 406 -24.97 -16.40 -15.91
CA ALA A 406 -24.82 -16.84 -17.30
C ALA A 406 -25.01 -15.68 -18.28
N ALA A 407 -26.07 -14.87 -18.10
CA ALA A 407 -26.30 -13.67 -18.91
C ALA A 407 -25.17 -12.64 -18.78
N THR A 408 -24.67 -12.41 -17.55
CA THR A 408 -23.54 -11.49 -17.30
C THR A 408 -22.28 -11.93 -18.05
N VAL A 409 -21.91 -13.22 -17.96
CA VAL A 409 -20.73 -13.75 -18.65
C VAL A 409 -20.91 -13.75 -20.16
N ALA A 410 -22.12 -14.09 -20.66
CA ALA A 410 -22.42 -14.07 -22.09
C ALA A 410 -22.29 -12.66 -22.67
N SER A 411 -22.92 -11.67 -22.05
CA SER A 411 -22.86 -10.26 -22.48
C SER A 411 -21.42 -9.73 -22.48
N TYR A 412 -20.63 -10.02 -21.43
CA TYR A 412 -19.22 -9.67 -21.40
C TYR A 412 -18.44 -10.34 -22.53
N ASN A 413 -18.68 -11.64 -22.78
CA ASN A 413 -17.94 -12.41 -23.76
C ASN A 413 -18.19 -11.94 -25.21
N GLU A 414 -19.35 -11.38 -25.53
CA GLU A 414 -19.65 -10.85 -26.87
C GLU A 414 -18.64 -9.75 -27.25
N GLY A 415 -18.50 -8.72 -26.43
CA GLY A 415 -17.54 -7.67 -26.70
C GLY A 415 -16.08 -8.11 -26.49
N ALA A 416 -15.85 -9.02 -25.54
CA ALA A 416 -14.51 -9.48 -25.19
C ALA A 416 -13.82 -10.26 -26.33
N LYS A 417 -14.56 -10.90 -27.23
CA LYS A 417 -14.02 -11.55 -28.44
C LYS A 417 -13.28 -10.54 -29.35
N GLU A 418 -13.77 -9.31 -29.37
CA GLU A 418 -13.21 -8.21 -30.15
C GLU A 418 -12.31 -7.28 -29.30
N GLY A 419 -12.05 -7.64 -28.04
CA GLY A 419 -11.27 -6.84 -27.11
C GLY A 419 -11.99 -5.59 -26.60
N ARG A 420 -13.33 -5.58 -26.64
CA ARG A 420 -14.16 -4.47 -26.14
C ARG A 420 -14.91 -4.87 -24.87
N ASP A 421 -15.03 -3.92 -23.95
CA ASP A 421 -15.93 -3.98 -22.80
C ASP A 421 -16.96 -2.86 -22.95
N GLY A 422 -18.16 -3.20 -23.43
CA GLY A 422 -19.22 -2.25 -23.71
C GLY A 422 -19.88 -1.68 -22.45
N GLU A 423 -19.77 -2.37 -21.32
CA GLU A 423 -20.45 -2.00 -20.09
C GLU A 423 -19.64 -0.99 -19.26
N PHE A 424 -18.35 -1.23 -19.09
CA PHE A 424 -17.49 -0.42 -18.24
C PHE A 424 -16.28 0.19 -18.96
N GLY A 425 -16.11 -0.03 -20.24
CA GLY A 425 -15.01 0.55 -21.02
C GLY A 425 -13.61 0.10 -20.56
N ARG A 426 -13.47 -1.14 -20.09
CA ARG A 426 -12.22 -1.69 -19.57
C ARG A 426 -11.11 -1.70 -20.62
N GLY A 427 -9.93 -1.18 -20.24
CA GLY A 427 -8.78 -1.07 -21.13
C GLY A 427 -8.82 0.13 -22.07
N SER A 428 -9.68 1.13 -21.81
CA SER A 428 -9.77 2.38 -22.58
C SER A 428 -8.64 3.37 -22.28
N THR A 429 -8.13 3.41 -21.04
CA THR A 429 -7.10 4.37 -20.64
C THR A 429 -5.70 3.76 -20.57
N ILE A 430 -4.66 4.60 -20.62
CA ILE A 430 -3.26 4.16 -20.47
C ILE A 430 -3.00 3.56 -19.09
N TYR A 431 -3.65 4.06 -18.02
CA TYR A 431 -3.55 3.50 -16.69
C TYR A 431 -4.07 2.05 -16.64
N GLN A 432 -5.24 1.79 -17.18
CA GLN A 432 -5.82 0.46 -17.22
C GLN A 432 -4.96 -0.51 -18.03
N ARG A 433 -4.47 -0.06 -19.21
CA ARG A 433 -3.62 -0.85 -20.10
C ARG A 433 -2.26 -1.17 -19.48
N HIS A 434 -1.70 -0.27 -18.68
CA HIS A 434 -0.48 -0.52 -17.90
C HIS A 434 -0.64 -1.70 -16.93
N LEU A 435 -1.80 -1.83 -16.31
CA LEU A 435 -2.11 -2.94 -15.39
C LEU A 435 -2.43 -4.25 -16.11
N GLY A 436 -2.80 -4.20 -17.39
CA GLY A 436 -3.12 -5.34 -18.23
C GLY A 436 -1.92 -6.21 -18.61
N ASP A 437 -2.10 -7.08 -19.59
CA ASP A 437 -1.01 -7.82 -20.24
C ASP A 437 -0.74 -7.21 -21.62
N ILE A 438 0.31 -6.40 -21.75
CA ILE A 438 0.67 -5.69 -22.99
C ILE A 438 0.90 -6.63 -24.19
N SER A 439 1.21 -7.91 -23.94
CA SER A 439 1.38 -8.93 -24.97
C SER A 439 0.05 -9.47 -25.50
N HIS A 440 -1.04 -9.28 -24.76
CA HIS A 440 -2.38 -9.70 -25.17
C HIS A 440 -3.02 -8.67 -26.10
N LYS A 441 -3.52 -9.13 -27.25
CA LYS A 441 -4.15 -8.29 -28.28
C LYS A 441 -5.59 -8.75 -28.53
N PRO A 442 -6.48 -7.86 -28.96
CA PRO A 442 -6.29 -6.44 -29.26
C PRO A 442 -6.28 -5.52 -28.02
N ASN A 443 -6.85 -5.96 -26.88
CA ASN A 443 -6.91 -5.18 -25.64
C ASN A 443 -6.18 -5.92 -24.49
N PRO A 444 -5.18 -5.30 -23.86
CA PRO A 444 -4.39 -5.95 -22.80
C PRO A 444 -5.20 -6.30 -21.54
N CYS A 445 -6.42 -5.79 -21.39
CA CYS A 445 -7.26 -5.98 -20.20
C CYS A 445 -8.47 -6.90 -20.44
N VAL A 446 -8.80 -7.23 -21.70
CA VAL A 446 -10.07 -7.88 -22.06
C VAL A 446 -9.82 -9.17 -22.83
N ALA A 447 -10.39 -10.27 -22.35
CA ALA A 447 -10.48 -11.55 -23.05
C ALA A 447 -11.72 -12.32 -22.57
N PRO A 448 -12.33 -13.16 -23.43
CA PRO A 448 -13.51 -13.92 -23.05
C PRO A 448 -13.18 -15.02 -22.01
N ILE A 449 -14.18 -15.35 -21.18
CA ILE A 449 -14.16 -16.42 -20.17
C ILE A 449 -14.90 -17.62 -20.78
N VAL A 450 -14.16 -18.61 -21.31
CA VAL A 450 -14.73 -19.69 -22.12
C VAL A 450 -14.14 -21.07 -21.86
N ARG A 451 -13.06 -21.19 -21.10
CA ARG A 451 -12.34 -22.47 -20.92
C ARG A 451 -12.60 -23.07 -19.55
N ALA A 452 -13.45 -24.09 -19.50
CA ALA A 452 -13.66 -24.89 -18.30
C ALA A 452 -12.36 -25.55 -17.77
N PRO A 453 -12.28 -25.83 -16.46
CA PRO A 453 -13.20 -25.41 -15.42
C PRO A 453 -13.18 -23.90 -15.17
N LEU A 454 -14.28 -23.38 -14.65
CA LEU A 454 -14.43 -22.00 -14.22
C LEU A 454 -14.16 -21.88 -12.74
N PHE A 455 -13.71 -20.70 -12.33
CA PHE A 455 -13.32 -20.43 -10.97
C PHE A 455 -13.93 -19.13 -10.43
N ALA A 456 -14.24 -19.13 -9.13
CA ALA A 456 -14.61 -17.92 -8.41
C ALA A 456 -13.75 -17.79 -7.15
N MET A 457 -13.32 -16.56 -6.84
CA MET A 457 -12.62 -16.21 -5.60
C MET A 457 -13.39 -15.09 -4.91
N ARG A 458 -13.81 -15.33 -3.66
CA ARG A 458 -14.46 -14.31 -2.85
C ARG A 458 -13.48 -13.20 -2.51
N ILE A 459 -13.93 -11.95 -2.67
CA ILE A 459 -13.16 -10.76 -2.29
C ILE A 459 -13.96 -9.91 -1.30
N HIS A 460 -13.21 -9.16 -0.50
CA HIS A 460 -13.73 -8.31 0.57
C HIS A 460 -13.16 -6.90 0.42
N PRO A 461 -13.90 -5.85 0.80
CA PRO A 461 -13.32 -4.53 1.02
C PRO A 461 -12.25 -4.63 2.11
N ALA A 462 -11.07 -4.08 1.85
CA ALA A 462 -9.99 -3.99 2.83
C ALA A 462 -9.31 -2.63 2.70
N ASP A 463 -8.66 -2.16 3.76
CA ASP A 463 -7.85 -0.96 3.70
C ASP A 463 -6.35 -1.26 3.55
N LEU A 464 -5.63 -0.32 2.94
CA LEU A 464 -4.16 -0.24 2.85
C LEU A 464 -3.57 0.77 3.83
N GLY A 465 -4.41 1.43 4.61
CA GLY A 465 -4.08 2.45 5.58
C GLY A 465 -5.17 3.49 5.72
N THR A 466 -5.15 4.20 6.84
CA THR A 466 -6.13 5.23 7.16
C THR A 466 -5.82 6.55 6.47
N ALA A 467 -6.85 7.30 6.10
CA ALA A 467 -6.77 8.66 5.57
C ALA A 467 -7.14 9.71 6.62
N ILE A 468 -7.92 9.32 7.62
CA ILE A 468 -8.18 10.12 8.81
C ILE A 468 -6.95 10.08 9.71
N GLY A 469 -6.55 11.23 10.25
CA GLY A 469 -5.44 11.40 11.15
C GLY A 469 -5.48 12.77 11.81
N MET A 470 -4.42 13.16 12.49
CA MET A 470 -4.31 14.47 13.15
C MET A 470 -4.30 15.62 12.15
N LYS A 471 -4.93 16.74 12.49
CA LYS A 471 -4.72 18.00 11.77
C LYS A 471 -3.29 18.47 12.03
N VAL A 472 -2.58 18.85 10.94
CA VAL A 472 -1.24 19.41 11.01
C VAL A 472 -1.13 20.66 10.16
N ASP A 473 -0.12 21.47 10.41
CA ASP A 473 0.23 22.60 9.57
C ASP A 473 1.32 22.25 8.52
N ALA A 474 1.73 23.23 7.73
CA ALA A 474 2.76 23.07 6.69
C ALA A 474 4.16 22.71 7.25
N GLN A 475 4.40 22.83 8.55
CA GLN A 475 5.60 22.41 9.27
C GLN A 475 5.44 21.03 9.92
N ALA A 476 4.34 20.31 9.64
CA ALA A 476 3.97 19.02 10.25
C ALA A 476 3.71 19.09 11.77
N ARG A 477 3.47 20.26 12.35
CA ARG A 477 3.10 20.43 13.75
C ARG A 477 1.64 20.02 13.94
N VAL A 478 1.35 19.25 14.97
CA VAL A 478 -0.02 18.85 15.32
C VAL A 478 -0.79 20.06 15.84
N LEU A 479 -2.05 20.22 15.40
CA LEU A 479 -2.92 21.36 15.72
C LEU A 479 -4.02 20.97 16.71
N ARG A 480 -4.43 21.93 17.54
CA ARG A 480 -5.68 21.88 18.31
C ARG A 480 -6.88 22.24 17.42
N GLU A 481 -8.09 22.14 17.95
CA GLU A 481 -9.31 22.50 17.22
C GLU A 481 -9.38 24.00 16.84
N ASP A 482 -8.78 24.87 17.62
CA ASP A 482 -8.66 26.31 17.32
C ASP A 482 -7.60 26.65 16.27
N GLY A 483 -6.90 25.63 15.73
CA GLY A 483 -5.83 25.78 14.75
C GLY A 483 -4.47 26.15 15.35
N THR A 484 -4.33 26.26 16.68
CA THR A 484 -3.04 26.52 17.31
C THR A 484 -2.16 25.26 17.34
N PRO A 485 -0.84 25.36 17.07
CA PRO A 485 0.04 24.21 17.11
C PRO A 485 0.37 23.80 18.55
N ILE A 486 0.35 22.47 18.79
CA ILE A 486 0.81 21.87 20.04
C ILE A 486 2.34 21.90 20.04
N ALA A 487 2.91 22.69 20.95
CA ALA A 487 4.34 22.86 21.02
C ALA A 487 5.07 21.52 21.26
N GLY A 488 6.10 21.22 20.45
CA GLY A 488 6.90 20.00 20.56
C GLY A 488 6.25 18.73 20.02
N LEU A 489 5.05 18.79 19.40
CA LEU A 489 4.37 17.63 18.83
C LEU A 489 4.22 17.75 17.31
N TYR A 490 4.63 16.69 16.61
CA TYR A 490 4.60 16.58 15.14
C TYR A 490 3.97 15.26 14.73
N ALA A 491 3.44 15.20 13.51
CA ALA A 491 2.95 13.95 12.93
C ALA A 491 3.28 13.85 11.44
N CYS A 492 3.52 12.63 10.97
CA CYS A 492 3.70 12.31 9.55
C CYS A 492 3.16 10.91 9.22
N GLY A 493 3.08 10.61 7.93
CA GLY A 493 2.49 9.34 7.47
C GLY A 493 0.99 9.28 7.78
N ASN A 494 0.47 8.07 8.11
CA ASN A 494 -0.96 7.89 8.36
C ASN A 494 -1.43 8.40 9.74
N ASP A 495 -0.53 8.88 10.58
CA ASP A 495 -0.91 9.57 11.83
C ASP A 495 -1.36 11.00 11.56
N MET A 496 -0.91 11.63 10.48
CA MET A 496 -1.48 12.88 9.98
C MET A 496 -2.64 12.62 9.02
N GLY A 497 -3.63 13.53 9.00
CA GLY A 497 -4.71 13.48 8.03
C GLY A 497 -4.19 13.52 6.60
N SER A 498 -4.83 12.75 5.72
CA SER A 498 -4.43 12.64 4.32
C SER A 498 -4.49 13.98 3.60
N ILE A 499 -3.40 14.39 2.97
CA ILE A 499 -3.38 15.57 2.10
C ILE A 499 -4.17 15.34 0.80
N MET A 500 -4.42 14.09 0.45
CA MET A 500 -5.25 13.69 -0.70
C MET A 500 -6.74 13.57 -0.35
N ASN A 501 -7.11 13.98 0.84
CA ASN A 501 -8.49 13.95 1.34
C ASN A 501 -9.17 12.58 1.19
N GLY A 502 -8.40 11.49 1.32
CA GLY A 502 -8.91 10.12 1.15
C GLY A 502 -9.06 9.66 -0.30
N ASN A 503 -8.71 10.49 -1.31
CA ASN A 503 -8.69 10.10 -2.71
C ASN A 503 -7.37 9.42 -3.09
N TYR A 504 -7.37 8.68 -4.22
CA TYR A 504 -6.22 7.91 -4.68
C TYR A 504 -5.76 8.31 -6.08
N PRO A 505 -5.16 9.52 -6.25
CA PRO A 505 -4.76 10.03 -7.56
C PRO A 505 -3.65 9.23 -8.24
N ALA A 506 -2.77 8.56 -7.47
CA ALA A 506 -1.66 7.78 -8.02
C ALA A 506 -1.11 6.74 -7.04
N PRO A 507 -0.43 5.69 -7.53
CA PRO A 507 0.36 4.80 -6.67
C PRO A 507 1.47 5.56 -5.93
N GLY A 508 1.58 5.36 -4.61
CA GLY A 508 2.62 6.02 -3.80
C GLY A 508 2.20 7.32 -3.11
N ILE A 509 0.92 7.71 -3.19
CA ILE A 509 0.38 8.93 -2.56
C ILE A 509 0.32 8.88 -1.01
N THR A 510 0.67 7.76 -0.42
CA THR A 510 0.82 7.61 1.03
C THR A 510 2.28 7.80 1.44
N LEU A 511 3.22 7.12 0.77
CA LEU A 511 4.65 7.21 1.09
C LEU A 511 5.30 8.52 0.62
N GLY A 512 4.83 9.12 -0.48
CA GLY A 512 5.28 10.42 -0.92
C GLY A 512 5.11 11.49 0.15
N PRO A 513 3.89 11.75 0.60
CA PRO A 513 3.64 12.65 1.73
C PRO A 513 4.34 12.22 3.02
N ALA A 514 4.37 10.92 3.36
CA ALA A 514 5.03 10.45 4.58
C ALA A 514 6.52 10.82 4.64
N LEU A 515 7.26 10.60 3.54
CA LEU A 515 8.67 11.00 3.44
C LEU A 515 8.84 12.52 3.45
N THR A 516 7.97 13.24 2.74
CA THR A 516 8.03 14.70 2.64
C THR A 516 7.75 15.36 3.99
N PHE A 517 6.66 15.00 4.66
CA PHE A 517 6.34 15.59 5.96
C PHE A 517 7.25 15.09 7.09
N GLY A 518 7.78 13.88 6.99
CA GLY A 518 8.87 13.42 7.84
C GLY A 518 10.14 14.27 7.68
N TYR A 519 10.50 14.63 6.44
CA TYR A 519 11.59 15.57 6.15
C TYR A 519 11.31 16.97 6.70
N ILE A 520 10.10 17.51 6.46
CA ILE A 520 9.70 18.83 6.96
C ILE A 520 9.75 18.88 8.49
N ALA A 521 9.20 17.89 9.19
CA ALA A 521 9.23 17.79 10.64
C ALA A 521 10.69 17.74 11.15
N GLY A 522 11.53 16.92 10.53
CA GLY A 522 12.94 16.79 10.88
C GLY A 522 13.72 18.11 10.70
N ARG A 523 13.49 18.83 9.62
CA ARG A 523 14.08 20.15 9.36
C ARG A 523 13.63 21.17 10.38
N HIS A 524 12.32 21.29 10.62
CA HIS A 524 11.77 22.24 11.57
C HIS A 524 12.27 21.97 13.01
N LEU A 525 12.38 20.71 13.42
CA LEU A 525 12.96 20.31 14.69
C LEU A 525 14.45 20.66 14.78
N ALA A 526 15.19 20.54 13.67
CA ALA A 526 16.63 20.87 13.65
C ALA A 526 16.89 22.36 13.78
N GLU A 527 16.01 23.20 13.24
CA GLU A 527 16.11 24.67 13.26
C GLU A 527 15.56 25.29 14.56
N GLY A 528 14.65 24.59 15.26
CA GLY A 528 14.02 25.06 16.50
C GLY A 528 14.98 25.09 17.70
N ALA A 529 14.65 25.93 18.69
CA ALA A 529 15.38 26.00 19.97
C ALA A 529 15.33 24.67 20.73
N MET A 530 16.45 24.29 21.37
CA MET A 530 16.48 23.11 22.23
C MET A 530 15.65 23.34 23.52
N ILE A 531 14.92 22.30 23.93
CA ILE A 531 14.23 22.27 25.22
C ILE A 531 15.29 22.14 26.31
N ALA A 532 15.31 23.07 27.29
CA ALA A 532 16.15 22.92 28.46
C ALA A 532 15.77 21.60 29.18
N PRO A 533 16.76 20.80 29.61
CA PRO A 533 16.46 19.58 30.34
C PRO A 533 15.71 19.97 31.63
N SER A 534 14.49 19.44 31.80
CA SER A 534 13.78 19.47 33.07
C SER A 534 14.70 18.76 34.10
N ALA A 535 14.91 19.39 35.24
CA ALA A 535 15.53 18.73 36.38
C ALA A 535 14.63 17.56 36.81
N ALA A 536 14.84 16.41 36.18
CA ALA A 536 14.17 15.18 36.57
C ALA A 536 14.60 14.91 38.02
N LYS A 537 13.67 15.07 38.97
CA LYS A 537 13.85 14.54 40.32
C LYS A 537 14.16 13.06 40.15
N ALA A 538 15.43 12.71 40.40
CA ALA A 538 15.81 11.31 40.56
C ALA A 538 14.94 10.75 41.70
N VAL A 539 13.96 9.95 41.38
CA VAL A 539 13.32 9.09 42.35
C VAL A 539 14.27 7.91 42.54
N VAL A 540 14.94 7.92 43.67
CA VAL A 540 15.79 6.86 44.20
C VAL A 540 14.98 5.57 44.37
#